data_2b1d46d31e9a7a60d21540815104449d
#
_entry.id   2b1d46d31e9a7a60d21540815104449d
#
_cell.length_a   1.000
_cell.length_b   1.000
_cell.length_c   1.000
_cell.angle_alpha   90.00
_cell.angle_beta   90.00
_cell.angle_gamma   90.00
#
_symmetry.space_group_name_H-M   'P 1'
#
loop_
_entity.id
_entity.type
_entity.pdbx_description
1 polymer ?
#
loop_
_entity_poly.entity_id
_entity_poly.type
_entity_poly.pdbx_seq_one_letter_code
_entity_poly.pdbx_strand_id
1 'polypeptide(L)'
;MNINELRDHLCSNYPDLCPLFSIEFGDGVLSVGADRLVEAAGNLKELGFDRLSMVTAVDRPTHLELVYRLYSRSMTAALFIKCNVDRDTPRVCSLVALWPAALWQEREAFDMFGIDFEGHPDLRRILLPDDWEGHPLRKDYKDETVIRRPDYI
;
A
#
# COMPACT_ATOMS: atom_id res chain seq x y z
N MET A 1 3.26 21.70 -8.00
CA MET A 1 2.80 22.01 -6.62
C MET A 1 3.87 21.52 -5.65
N ASN A 2 4.34 22.38 -4.74
CA ASN A 2 5.29 21.95 -3.72
C ASN A 2 4.56 21.21 -2.57
N ILE A 3 5.31 20.54 -1.69
CA ILE A 3 4.73 19.66 -0.65
C ILE A 3 3.90 20.42 0.39
N ASN A 4 4.25 21.66 0.70
CA ASN A 4 3.47 22.47 1.64
C ASN A 4 2.17 22.95 1.01
N GLU A 5 2.19 23.36 -0.25
CA GLU A 5 1.00 23.68 -1.02
C GLU A 5 0.06 22.47 -1.14
N LEU A 6 0.62 21.28 -1.34
CA LEU A 6 -0.15 20.04 -1.37
C LEU A 6 -0.84 19.77 -0.03
N ARG A 7 -0.10 19.89 1.08
CA ARG A 7 -0.68 19.76 2.43
C ARG A 7 -1.82 20.75 2.65
N ASP A 8 -1.58 22.03 2.35
CA ASP A 8 -2.57 23.08 2.58
C ASP A 8 -3.81 22.87 1.69
N HIS A 9 -3.62 22.39 0.46
CA HIS A 9 -4.71 22.03 -0.44
C HIS A 9 -5.53 20.84 0.09
N LEU A 10 -4.85 19.78 0.57
CA LEU A 10 -5.49 18.63 1.17
C LEU A 10 -6.25 19.00 2.44
N CYS A 11 -5.63 19.77 3.35
CA CYS A 11 -6.25 20.19 4.61
C CYS A 11 -7.48 21.10 4.38
N SER A 12 -7.47 21.91 3.33
CA SER A 12 -8.58 22.79 3.00
C SER A 12 -9.80 22.04 2.46
N ASN A 13 -9.59 20.97 1.69
CA ASN A 13 -10.66 20.18 1.10
C ASN A 13 -11.11 19.03 2.01
N TYR A 14 -10.18 18.42 2.74
CA TYR A 14 -10.43 17.27 3.61
C TYR A 14 -9.76 17.47 4.98
N PRO A 15 -10.38 18.27 5.88
CA PRO A 15 -9.81 18.59 7.21
C PRO A 15 -9.51 17.35 8.06
N ASP A 16 -10.31 16.28 7.90
CA ASP A 16 -10.15 15.02 8.62
C ASP A 16 -8.89 14.23 8.22
N LEU A 17 -8.36 14.47 7.03
CA LEU A 17 -7.11 13.88 6.57
C LEU A 17 -5.88 14.68 7.00
N CYS A 18 -6.04 15.93 7.37
CA CYS A 18 -4.95 16.84 7.73
C CYS A 18 -4.09 16.31 8.90
N PRO A 19 -4.64 15.80 10.00
CA PRO A 19 -3.86 15.24 11.10
C PRO A 19 -3.09 13.96 10.74
N LEU A 20 -3.51 13.29 9.67
CA LEU A 20 -2.90 12.05 9.18
C LEU A 20 -1.77 12.29 8.19
N PHE A 21 -1.60 13.53 7.75
CA PHE A 21 -0.57 13.93 6.80
C PHE A 21 0.75 14.27 7.50
N SER A 22 1.82 13.71 6.99
CA SER A 22 3.20 14.01 7.41
C SER A 22 4.09 14.24 6.19
N ILE A 23 5.29 14.77 6.43
CA ILE A 23 6.33 14.89 5.39
C ILE A 23 7.47 13.96 5.83
N GLU A 24 7.77 12.97 5.00
CA GLU A 24 8.86 12.03 5.23
C GLU A 24 9.83 12.06 4.04
N PHE A 25 11.10 12.32 4.31
CA PHE A 25 12.15 12.38 3.27
C PHE A 25 11.85 13.32 2.09
N GLY A 26 11.00 14.34 2.32
CA GLY A 26 10.62 15.31 1.30
C GLY A 26 9.33 14.95 0.53
N ASP A 27 8.75 13.78 0.77
CA ASP A 27 7.48 13.34 0.18
C ASP A 27 6.32 13.48 1.17
N GLY A 28 5.12 13.72 0.64
CA GLY A 28 3.88 13.69 1.41
C GLY A 28 3.47 12.26 1.73
N VAL A 29 3.16 12.01 2.99
CA VAL A 29 2.69 10.71 3.47
C VAL A 29 1.39 10.88 4.24
N LEU A 30 0.37 10.10 3.87
CA LEU A 30 -0.89 10.00 4.57
C LEU A 30 -0.98 8.64 5.27
N SER A 31 -0.98 8.63 6.60
CA SER A 31 -1.08 7.39 7.39
C SER A 31 -2.54 7.15 7.78
N VAL A 32 -3.14 6.07 7.27
CA VAL A 32 -4.55 5.73 7.50
C VAL A 32 -4.72 4.33 8.07
N GLY A 33 -5.79 4.11 8.84
CA GLY A 33 -6.21 2.77 9.20
C GLY A 33 -6.86 2.02 8.03
N ALA A 34 -6.89 0.69 8.11
CA ALA A 34 -7.48 -0.15 7.08
C ALA A 34 -8.98 0.14 6.85
N ASP A 35 -9.69 0.51 7.91
CA ASP A 35 -11.10 0.90 7.93
C ASP A 35 -11.40 2.20 7.16
N ARG A 36 -10.43 3.10 7.08
CA ARG A 36 -10.56 4.41 6.41
C ARG A 36 -9.85 4.48 5.05
N LEU A 37 -9.19 3.40 4.62
CA LEU A 37 -8.36 3.41 3.41
C LEU A 37 -9.18 3.81 2.16
N VAL A 38 -10.34 3.20 1.96
CA VAL A 38 -11.18 3.45 0.75
C VAL A 38 -11.72 4.89 0.74
N GLU A 39 -12.16 5.39 1.91
CA GLU A 39 -12.62 6.77 2.05
C GLU A 39 -11.49 7.76 1.72
N ALA A 40 -10.34 7.61 2.37
CA ALA A 40 -9.19 8.49 2.14
C ALA A 40 -8.70 8.43 0.68
N ALA A 41 -8.66 7.23 0.10
CA ALA A 41 -8.28 7.02 -1.30
C ALA A 41 -9.28 7.67 -2.27
N GLY A 42 -10.59 7.58 -1.99
CA GLY A 42 -11.65 8.24 -2.74
C GLY A 42 -11.50 9.77 -2.73
N ASN A 43 -11.29 10.34 -1.54
CA ASN A 43 -11.06 11.78 -1.37
C ASN A 43 -9.82 12.26 -2.15
N LEU A 44 -8.73 11.49 -2.13
CA LEU A 44 -7.53 11.82 -2.90
C LEU A 44 -7.78 11.71 -4.41
N LYS A 45 -8.59 10.76 -4.86
CA LYS A 45 -8.96 10.65 -6.28
C LYS A 45 -9.76 11.86 -6.72
N GLU A 46 -10.73 12.31 -5.92
CA GLU A 46 -11.50 13.54 -6.18
C GLU A 46 -10.62 14.79 -6.18
N LEU A 47 -9.62 14.84 -5.30
CA LEU A 47 -8.62 15.91 -5.25
C LEU A 47 -7.73 15.97 -6.50
N GLY A 48 -7.75 14.93 -7.34
CA GLY A 48 -7.04 14.89 -8.61
C GLY A 48 -5.84 13.95 -8.65
N PHE A 49 -5.69 13.03 -7.68
CA PHE A 49 -4.73 11.93 -7.79
C PHE A 49 -5.27 10.85 -8.72
N ASP A 50 -5.03 11.03 -9.99
CA ASP A 50 -5.61 10.23 -11.07
C ASP A 50 -4.84 8.94 -11.36
N ARG A 51 -3.65 8.76 -10.80
CA ARG A 51 -2.77 7.63 -11.07
C ARG A 51 -2.27 6.95 -9.80
N LEU A 52 -2.50 5.64 -9.70
CA LEU A 52 -1.82 4.75 -8.77
C LEU A 52 -0.58 4.19 -9.46
N SER A 53 0.60 4.52 -8.97
CA SER A 53 1.88 4.14 -9.57
C SER A 53 2.55 2.97 -8.87
N MET A 54 2.22 2.69 -7.61
CA MET A 54 2.79 1.59 -6.85
C MET A 54 1.83 1.13 -5.74
N VAL A 55 1.74 -0.19 -5.56
CA VAL A 55 1.26 -0.84 -4.34
C VAL A 55 2.31 -1.84 -3.91
N THR A 56 2.72 -1.78 -2.66
CA THR A 56 3.64 -2.75 -2.07
C THR A 56 3.37 -2.90 -0.59
N ALA A 57 4.05 -3.85 0.05
CA ALA A 57 3.96 -4.06 1.49
C ALA A 57 5.34 -4.16 2.12
N VAL A 58 5.41 -3.81 3.40
CA VAL A 58 6.61 -3.94 4.23
C VAL A 58 6.26 -4.78 5.46
N ASP A 59 7.03 -5.80 5.71
CA ASP A 59 6.88 -6.61 6.92
C ASP A 59 7.56 -5.91 8.10
N ARG A 60 6.74 -5.39 9.03
CA ARG A 60 7.17 -4.79 10.29
C ARG A 60 7.09 -5.82 11.42
N PRO A 61 7.79 -5.62 12.54
CA PRO A 61 7.75 -6.58 13.65
C PRO A 61 6.36 -6.91 14.18
N THR A 62 5.45 -5.93 14.20
CA THR A 62 4.12 -6.02 14.80
C THR A 62 2.96 -6.03 13.79
N HIS A 63 3.19 -5.61 12.55
CA HIS A 63 2.15 -5.45 11.53
C HIS A 63 2.73 -5.56 10.12
N LEU A 64 1.86 -5.66 9.12
CA LEU A 64 2.23 -5.41 7.74
C LEU A 64 1.82 -3.98 7.37
N GLU A 65 2.73 -3.24 6.74
CA GLU A 65 2.49 -1.87 6.29
C GLU A 65 2.32 -1.88 4.77
N LEU A 66 1.11 -1.61 4.31
CA LEU A 66 0.83 -1.37 2.89
C LEU A 66 1.24 0.05 2.52
N VAL A 67 1.88 0.18 1.37
CA VAL A 67 2.32 1.47 0.83
C VAL A 67 1.77 1.63 -0.58
N TYR A 68 0.98 2.66 -0.77
CA TYR A 68 0.45 3.07 -2.07
C TYR A 68 1.11 4.38 -2.49
N ARG A 69 1.52 4.49 -3.74
CA ARG A 69 2.04 5.73 -4.29
C ARG A 69 1.08 6.26 -5.34
N LEU A 70 0.50 7.41 -5.05
CA LEU A 70 -0.38 8.13 -5.94
C LEU A 70 0.36 9.27 -6.64
N TYR A 71 -0.09 9.61 -7.83
CA TYR A 71 0.41 10.73 -8.59
C TYR A 71 -0.73 11.51 -9.23
N SER A 72 -0.63 12.83 -9.19
CA SER A 72 -1.54 13.75 -9.88
C SER A 72 -0.81 14.42 -11.03
N ARG A 73 -1.32 14.23 -12.24
CA ARG A 73 -0.76 14.89 -13.42
C ARG A 73 -1.08 16.39 -13.44
N SER A 74 -2.28 16.76 -13.01
CA SER A 74 -2.71 18.17 -12.99
C SER A 74 -1.92 19.00 -11.98
N MET A 75 -1.65 18.45 -10.80
CA MET A 75 -0.89 19.11 -9.74
C MET A 75 0.62 18.88 -9.85
N THR A 76 1.06 17.93 -10.69
CA THR A 76 2.46 17.49 -10.77
C THR A 76 3.01 17.15 -9.38
N ALA A 77 2.24 16.36 -8.62
CA ALA A 77 2.52 16.01 -7.24
C ALA A 77 2.37 14.51 -6.99
N ALA A 78 3.18 13.98 -6.09
CA ALA A 78 3.08 12.61 -5.60
C ALA A 78 2.69 12.61 -4.12
N LEU A 79 2.00 11.54 -3.69
CA LEU A 79 1.62 11.29 -2.31
C LEU A 79 1.71 9.80 -2.03
N PHE A 80 2.20 9.45 -0.84
CA PHE A 80 2.15 8.09 -0.34
C PHE A 80 0.99 7.92 0.64
N ILE A 81 0.27 6.79 0.53
CA ILE A 81 -0.61 6.31 1.59
C ILE A 81 0.10 5.15 2.26
N LYS A 82 0.21 5.20 3.58
CA LYS A 82 0.63 4.08 4.42
C LYS A 82 -0.58 3.56 5.19
N CYS A 83 -0.81 2.25 5.12
CA CYS A 83 -1.91 1.59 5.79
C CYS A 83 -1.40 0.36 6.55
N ASN A 84 -1.57 0.35 7.86
CA ASN A 84 -1.18 -0.77 8.69
C ASN A 84 -2.31 -1.79 8.77
N VAL A 85 -1.98 -3.06 8.55
CA VAL A 85 -2.90 -4.19 8.72
C VAL A 85 -2.32 -5.18 9.71
N ASP A 86 -3.21 -5.95 10.34
CA ASP A 86 -2.83 -6.99 11.27
C ASP A 86 -1.87 -8.00 10.63
N ARG A 87 -0.89 -8.50 11.39
CA ARG A 87 0.13 -9.40 10.85
C ARG A 87 -0.40 -10.82 10.66
N ASP A 88 -1.28 -11.27 11.55
CA ASP A 88 -1.76 -12.65 11.59
C ASP A 88 -2.98 -12.84 10.66
N THR A 89 -3.82 -11.82 10.59
CA THR A 89 -5.01 -11.78 9.74
C THR A 89 -5.04 -10.52 8.86
N PRO A 90 -4.05 -10.36 7.96
CA PRO A 90 -3.93 -9.13 7.18
C PRO A 90 -5.05 -9.01 6.15
N ARG A 91 -5.93 -8.03 6.38
CA ARG A 91 -7.09 -7.77 5.52
C ARG A 91 -7.27 -6.27 5.32
N VAL A 92 -7.62 -5.90 4.09
CA VAL A 92 -7.90 -4.52 3.70
C VAL A 92 -8.81 -4.50 2.46
N CYS A 93 -9.59 -3.45 2.29
CA CYS A 93 -10.39 -3.30 1.07
C CYS A 93 -9.50 -3.01 -0.16
N SER A 94 -9.85 -3.62 -1.29
CA SER A 94 -9.20 -3.38 -2.58
C SER A 94 -9.45 -1.97 -3.10
N LEU A 95 -8.47 -1.37 -3.73
CA LEU A 95 -8.57 -0.09 -4.42
C LEU A 95 -8.75 -0.22 -5.94
N VAL A 96 -8.97 -1.43 -6.47
CA VAL A 96 -9.16 -1.69 -7.91
C VAL A 96 -10.32 -0.87 -8.49
N ALA A 97 -11.41 -0.69 -7.73
CA ALA A 97 -12.54 0.13 -8.17
C ALA A 97 -12.18 1.61 -8.36
N LEU A 98 -11.22 2.12 -7.61
CA LEU A 98 -10.71 3.48 -7.75
C LEU A 98 -9.64 3.58 -8.84
N TRP A 99 -8.68 2.67 -8.83
CA TRP A 99 -7.60 2.62 -9.81
C TRP A 99 -7.40 1.19 -10.33
N PRO A 100 -7.79 0.88 -11.57
CA PRO A 100 -7.57 -0.44 -12.16
C PRO A 100 -6.10 -0.92 -12.16
N ALA A 101 -5.14 0.01 -12.05
CA ALA A 101 -3.72 -0.31 -11.91
C ALA A 101 -3.39 -1.10 -10.62
N ALA A 102 -4.28 -1.09 -9.61
CA ALA A 102 -4.14 -1.89 -8.40
C ALA A 102 -4.27 -3.40 -8.67
N LEU A 103 -5.02 -3.81 -9.71
CA LEU A 103 -5.39 -5.20 -9.98
C LEU A 103 -4.21 -6.19 -9.87
N TRP A 104 -3.10 -5.90 -10.52
CA TRP A 104 -1.93 -6.79 -10.54
C TRP A 104 -1.04 -6.60 -9.32
N GLN A 105 -0.94 -5.38 -8.81
CA GLN A 105 -0.07 -5.04 -7.68
C GLN A 105 -0.64 -5.55 -6.35
N GLU A 106 -1.96 -5.54 -6.19
CA GLU A 106 -2.62 -6.14 -5.02
C GLU A 106 -2.49 -7.67 -5.03
N ARG A 107 -2.55 -8.31 -6.22
CA ARG A 107 -2.25 -9.74 -6.35
C ARG A 107 -0.81 -10.07 -5.97
N GLU A 108 0.16 -9.22 -6.34
CA GLU A 108 1.55 -9.39 -5.92
C GLU A 108 1.69 -9.29 -4.40
N ALA A 109 1.06 -8.29 -3.77
CA ALA A 109 1.07 -8.15 -2.33
C ALA A 109 0.37 -9.33 -1.61
N PHE A 110 -0.73 -9.84 -2.16
CA PHE A 110 -1.36 -11.07 -1.70
C PHE A 110 -0.40 -12.26 -1.82
N ASP A 111 0.22 -12.45 -2.97
CA ASP A 111 1.09 -13.60 -3.24
C ASP A 111 2.33 -13.60 -2.34
N MET A 112 2.98 -12.45 -2.16
CA MET A 112 4.23 -12.31 -1.42
C MET A 112 4.08 -12.17 0.09
N PHE A 113 2.98 -11.57 0.57
CA PHE A 113 2.78 -11.24 1.99
C PHE A 113 1.53 -11.89 2.61
N GLY A 114 0.61 -12.43 1.80
CA GLY A 114 -0.64 -13.03 2.28
C GLY A 114 -1.70 -12.01 2.69
N ILE A 115 -1.65 -10.80 2.14
CA ILE A 115 -2.64 -9.76 2.45
C ILE A 115 -3.91 -10.01 1.64
N ASP A 116 -5.05 -10.17 2.33
CA ASP A 116 -6.37 -10.34 1.73
C ASP A 116 -6.94 -8.98 1.32
N PHE A 117 -7.19 -8.79 0.03
CA PHE A 117 -7.78 -7.58 -0.53
C PHE A 117 -9.28 -7.78 -0.77
N GLU A 118 -10.08 -7.38 0.19
CA GLU A 118 -11.54 -7.55 0.16
C GLU A 118 -12.17 -6.77 -1.01
N GLY A 119 -12.99 -7.45 -1.81
CA GLY A 119 -13.61 -6.88 -3.01
C GLY A 119 -12.70 -6.88 -4.25
N HIS A 120 -11.51 -7.47 -4.19
CA HIS A 120 -10.67 -7.66 -5.38
C HIS A 120 -11.35 -8.65 -6.35
N PRO A 121 -11.45 -8.33 -7.65
CA PRO A 121 -12.22 -9.14 -8.61
C PRO A 121 -11.58 -10.49 -8.96
N ASP A 122 -10.26 -10.65 -8.76
CA ASP A 122 -9.52 -11.87 -9.14
C ASP A 122 -8.28 -12.03 -8.23
N LEU A 123 -8.49 -12.26 -6.92
CA LEU A 123 -7.42 -12.40 -5.95
C LEU A 123 -6.86 -13.83 -5.96
N ARG A 124 -5.81 -14.03 -6.73
CA ARG A 124 -5.06 -15.29 -6.84
C ARG A 124 -3.57 -15.01 -7.02
N ARG A 125 -2.73 -16.00 -6.83
CA ARG A 125 -1.28 -15.89 -7.02
C ARG A 125 -0.94 -15.39 -8.42
N ILE A 126 0.18 -14.68 -8.56
CA ILE A 126 0.66 -14.12 -9.82
C ILE A 126 2.11 -14.48 -10.14
N LEU A 127 2.99 -14.48 -9.15
CA LEU A 127 4.42 -14.77 -9.31
C LEU A 127 4.75 -16.22 -8.96
N LEU A 128 4.08 -16.79 -7.98
CA LEU A 128 4.30 -18.14 -7.52
C LEU A 128 3.27 -19.12 -8.10
N PRO A 129 3.59 -20.42 -8.19
CA PRO A 129 2.62 -21.45 -8.53
C PRO A 129 1.45 -21.49 -7.54
N ASP A 130 0.27 -21.93 -8.00
CA ASP A 130 -0.94 -21.99 -7.16
C ASP A 130 -0.80 -22.91 -5.94
N ASP A 131 0.04 -23.93 -6.03
CA ASP A 131 0.35 -24.91 -4.99
C ASP A 131 1.50 -24.49 -4.05
N TRP A 132 2.04 -23.28 -4.22
CA TRP A 132 3.10 -22.78 -3.35
C TRP A 132 2.59 -22.55 -1.93
N GLU A 133 3.32 -23.06 -0.94
CA GLU A 133 2.99 -22.88 0.47
C GLU A 133 3.66 -21.64 1.07
N GLY A 134 2.84 -20.80 1.74
CA GLY A 134 3.32 -19.59 2.43
C GLY A 134 3.53 -18.38 1.54
N HIS A 135 4.16 -17.34 2.13
CA HIS A 135 4.35 -16.02 1.53
C HIS A 135 5.80 -15.58 1.72
N PRO A 136 6.64 -15.65 0.66
CA PRO A 136 8.09 -15.60 0.78
C PRO A 136 8.69 -14.27 1.24
N LEU A 137 7.98 -13.15 1.10
CA LEU A 137 8.49 -11.85 1.54
C LEU A 137 8.20 -11.55 3.02
N ARG A 138 7.49 -12.43 3.71
CA ARG A 138 7.36 -12.33 5.16
C ARG A 138 8.66 -12.74 5.83
N LYS A 139 9.07 -12.01 6.86
CA LYS A 139 10.32 -12.28 7.61
C LYS A 139 10.29 -13.58 8.42
N ASP A 140 9.09 -14.06 8.75
CA ASP A 140 8.86 -15.33 9.43
C ASP A 140 8.73 -16.53 8.48
N TYR A 141 8.76 -16.29 7.15
CA TYR A 141 8.75 -17.35 6.15
C TYR A 141 9.97 -18.28 6.30
N LYS A 142 9.71 -19.57 6.28
CA LYS A 142 10.74 -20.62 6.34
C LYS A 142 10.55 -21.55 5.15
N ASP A 143 11.62 -21.78 4.43
CA ASP A 143 11.69 -22.72 3.35
C ASP A 143 12.94 -23.57 3.55
N GLU A 144 12.80 -24.90 3.58
CA GLU A 144 13.90 -25.84 3.76
C GLU A 144 14.90 -25.81 2.61
N THR A 145 14.47 -25.32 1.43
CA THR A 145 15.31 -25.20 0.24
C THR A 145 16.17 -23.93 0.22
N VAL A 146 15.89 -22.96 1.10
CA VAL A 146 16.65 -21.70 1.18
C VAL A 146 17.97 -21.94 1.89
N ILE A 147 19.06 -21.96 1.14
CA ILE A 147 20.42 -21.99 1.67
C ILE A 147 20.75 -20.61 2.23
N ARG A 148 20.94 -20.51 3.55
CA ARG A 148 21.43 -19.27 4.16
C ARG A 148 22.82 -18.94 3.64
N ARG A 149 23.03 -17.69 3.27
CA ARG A 149 24.35 -17.19 2.92
C ARG A 149 25.31 -17.44 4.08
N PRO A 150 26.48 -18.06 3.85
CA PRO A 150 27.50 -18.20 4.89
C PRO A 150 27.91 -16.83 5.43
N ASP A 151 28.12 -16.74 6.73
CA ASP A 151 28.75 -15.56 7.32
C ASP A 151 30.19 -15.51 6.82
N TYR A 152 30.51 -14.52 5.99
CA TYR A 152 31.89 -14.26 5.61
C TYR A 152 32.59 -13.58 6.78
N ILE A 153 33.63 -14.26 7.27
CA ILE A 153 34.54 -13.71 8.30
C ILE A 153 35.42 -12.63 7.68
#